data_5eff600cb271cca4754325ee82064a4a
#
_entry.id   5eff600cb271cca4754325ee82064a4a
#
_cell.length_a   1.000
_cell.length_b   1.000
_cell.length_c   1.000
_cell.angle_alpha   90.00
_cell.angle_beta   90.00
_cell.angle_gamma   90.00
#
_symmetry.space_group_name_H-M   'P 1'
#
loop_
_entity.id
_entity.type
_entity.pdbx_description
1 polymer ?
#
loop_
_entity_poly.entity_id
_entity_poly.type
_entity_poly.pdbx_seq_one_letter_code
_entity_poly.pdbx_strand_id
1 'polypeptide(L)'
;MIVVKIVIFGLMALLVSVGMLTPSYAHTTVEVEQYKIEAGWGIEPPVVGIRNDVVFKITESGETEGTYRGITSAFQNLEATVMYGGASKNLDINSDPKPGYYFSSIIPTKTGSYLVDLQGEIRGVIVDIQIPVEDVESTS
;
A
#
# COMPACT_ATOMS: atom_id res chain seq x y z
N MET A 1 -13.01 22.94 42.06
CA MET A 1 -11.89 23.11 41.17
C MET A 1 -11.24 21.78 40.71
N ILE A 2 -11.02 20.85 41.62
CA ILE A 2 -10.47 19.53 41.28
C ILE A 2 -11.42 18.74 40.36
N VAL A 3 -12.72 18.85 40.56
CA VAL A 3 -13.76 18.17 39.80
C VAL A 3 -13.76 18.62 38.33
N VAL A 4 -13.54 19.92 38.08
CA VAL A 4 -13.50 20.47 36.69
C VAL A 4 -12.31 19.94 35.92
N LYS A 5 -11.16 19.78 36.56
CA LYS A 5 -9.96 19.21 35.92
C LYS A 5 -10.16 17.76 35.52
N ILE A 6 -10.85 16.97 36.36
CA ILE A 6 -11.16 15.56 36.07
C ILE A 6 -12.08 15.44 34.87
N VAL A 7 -13.09 16.31 34.79
CA VAL A 7 -14.05 16.31 33.66
C VAL A 7 -13.35 16.64 32.35
N ILE A 8 -12.44 17.62 32.34
CA ILE A 8 -11.65 17.99 31.14
C ILE A 8 -10.79 16.81 30.69
N PHE A 9 -10.18 16.10 31.65
CA PHE A 9 -9.35 14.94 31.33
C PHE A 9 -10.17 13.80 30.72
N GLY A 10 -11.36 13.54 31.26
CA GLY A 10 -12.28 12.54 30.72
C GLY A 10 -12.73 12.88 29.29
N LEU A 11 -12.99 14.15 29.01
CA LEU A 11 -13.40 14.61 27.69
C LEU A 11 -12.27 14.46 26.67
N MET A 12 -11.04 14.77 27.04
CA MET A 12 -9.87 14.58 26.18
C MET A 12 -9.64 13.11 25.84
N ALA A 13 -9.76 12.21 26.81
CA ALA A 13 -9.62 10.78 26.59
C ALA A 13 -10.69 10.25 25.62
N LEU A 14 -11.91 10.73 25.74
CA LEU A 14 -13.00 10.35 24.85
C LEU A 14 -12.76 10.80 23.41
N LEU A 15 -12.25 12.01 23.19
CA LEU A 15 -11.92 12.52 21.86
C LEU A 15 -10.81 11.71 21.19
N VAL A 16 -9.78 11.30 21.94
CA VAL A 16 -8.71 10.45 21.42
C VAL A 16 -9.26 9.09 21.01
N SER A 17 -10.16 8.50 21.79
CA SER A 17 -10.78 7.22 21.45
C SER A 17 -11.58 7.28 20.16
N VAL A 18 -12.34 8.36 19.93
CA VAL A 18 -13.12 8.56 18.70
C VAL A 18 -12.20 8.72 17.49
N GLY A 19 -11.07 9.43 17.64
CA GLY A 19 -10.10 9.59 16.55
C GLY A 19 -9.45 8.29 16.11
N MET A 20 -9.36 7.28 16.98
CA MET A 20 -8.78 5.97 16.66
C MET A 20 -9.75 5.02 15.94
N LEU A 21 -11.03 5.36 15.83
CA LEU A 21 -12.07 4.52 15.22
C LEU A 21 -12.27 4.82 13.73
N THR A 22 -11.53 5.77 13.15
CA THR A 22 -11.62 6.06 11.71
C THR A 22 -10.99 4.91 10.93
N PRO A 23 -11.74 4.25 10.02
CA PRO A 23 -11.17 3.18 9.20
C PRO A 23 -10.08 3.74 8.30
N SER A 24 -8.95 3.06 8.27
CA SER A 24 -7.84 3.38 7.39
C SER A 24 -8.00 2.60 6.08
N TYR A 25 -8.23 3.30 4.99
CA TYR A 25 -8.21 2.72 3.64
C TYR A 25 -6.88 2.98 2.95
N ALA A 26 -5.84 3.28 3.71
CA ALA A 26 -4.52 3.58 3.15
C ALA A 26 -3.87 2.31 2.60
N HIS A 27 -3.22 2.45 1.45
CA HIS A 27 -2.32 1.45 0.93
C HIS A 27 -1.19 1.21 1.93
N THR A 28 -0.61 0.02 1.86
CA THR A 28 0.52 -0.33 2.73
C THR A 28 1.80 0.24 2.15
N THR A 29 2.59 0.90 3.00
CA THR A 29 3.88 1.50 2.62
C THR A 29 5.00 0.80 3.37
N VAL A 30 6.04 0.42 2.63
CA VAL A 30 7.27 -0.18 3.19
C VAL A 30 8.44 0.71 2.80
N GLU A 31 9.33 0.96 3.75
CA GLU A 31 10.56 1.72 3.49
C GLU A 31 11.72 0.74 3.24
N VAL A 32 12.45 0.96 2.15
CA VAL A 32 13.66 0.22 1.80
C VAL A 32 14.74 1.25 1.48
N GLU A 33 15.68 1.41 2.39
CA GLU A 33 16.73 2.45 2.29
C GLU A 33 16.07 3.83 2.07
N GLN A 34 16.44 4.54 1.00
CA GLN A 34 15.88 5.87 0.70
C GLN A 34 14.50 5.80 0.03
N TYR A 35 14.03 4.61 -0.33
CA TYR A 35 12.78 4.45 -1.07
C TYR A 35 11.60 4.17 -0.17
N LYS A 36 10.45 4.72 -0.56
CA LYS A 36 9.14 4.34 -0.01
C LYS A 36 8.37 3.63 -1.10
N ILE A 37 7.93 2.42 -0.80
CA ILE A 37 7.20 1.57 -1.73
C ILE A 37 5.80 1.35 -1.17
N GLU A 38 4.80 1.85 -1.87
CA GLU A 38 3.40 1.71 -1.52
C GLU A 38 2.74 0.76 -2.50
N ALA A 39 1.91 -0.15 -2.01
CA ALA A 39 1.12 -1.04 -2.84
C ALA A 39 -0.30 -1.14 -2.31
N GLY A 40 -1.24 -1.38 -3.22
CA GLY A 40 -2.65 -1.55 -2.88
C GLY A 40 -3.49 -1.82 -4.11
N TRP A 41 -4.79 -1.82 -3.92
CA TRP A 41 -5.75 -1.94 -5.00
C TRP A 41 -6.14 -0.56 -5.54
N GLY A 42 -6.35 -0.47 -6.84
CA GLY A 42 -6.81 0.76 -7.47
C GLY A 42 -8.25 1.11 -7.10
N ILE A 43 -9.09 0.07 -6.97
CA ILE A 43 -10.48 0.21 -6.52
C ILE A 43 -10.61 -0.53 -5.20
N GLU A 44 -11.07 0.18 -4.17
CA GLU A 44 -11.24 -0.38 -2.82
C GLU A 44 -12.67 -0.19 -2.33
N PRO A 45 -13.24 -1.22 -1.70
CA PRO A 45 -12.66 -2.55 -1.47
C PRO A 45 -12.57 -3.36 -2.76
N PRO A 46 -11.56 -4.24 -2.89
CA PRO A 46 -11.48 -5.16 -4.03
C PRO A 46 -12.54 -6.24 -3.89
N VAL A 47 -13.12 -6.64 -5.03
CA VAL A 47 -14.21 -7.63 -5.06
C VAL A 47 -13.85 -8.77 -6.00
N VAL A 48 -14.13 -10.01 -5.56
CA VAL A 48 -13.84 -11.19 -6.34
C VAL A 48 -14.58 -11.16 -7.69
N GLY A 49 -13.89 -11.55 -8.76
CA GLY A 49 -14.46 -11.60 -10.11
C GLY A 49 -14.52 -10.25 -10.82
N ILE A 50 -14.15 -9.16 -10.14
CA ILE A 50 -14.16 -7.81 -10.71
C ILE A 50 -12.75 -7.38 -11.03
N ARG A 51 -12.52 -6.96 -12.28
CA ARG A 51 -11.21 -6.46 -12.72
C ARG A 51 -10.79 -5.27 -11.88
N ASN A 52 -9.52 -5.27 -11.45
CA ASN A 52 -8.94 -4.23 -10.63
C ASN A 52 -7.47 -4.06 -10.99
N ASP A 53 -6.86 -3.02 -10.54
CA ASP A 53 -5.43 -2.81 -10.68
C ASP A 53 -4.75 -3.00 -9.32
N VAL A 54 -3.62 -3.71 -9.34
CA VAL A 54 -2.65 -3.60 -8.26
C VAL A 54 -1.82 -2.37 -8.59
N VAL A 55 -1.81 -1.40 -7.70
CA VAL A 55 -1.14 -0.12 -7.92
C VAL A 55 0.07 0.02 -7.02
N PHE A 56 1.10 0.67 -7.55
CA PHE A 56 2.36 0.91 -6.83
C PHE A 56 2.71 2.39 -6.91
N LYS A 57 3.26 2.88 -5.82
CA LYS A 57 3.86 4.22 -5.78
C LYS A 57 5.25 4.08 -5.19
N ILE A 58 6.27 4.42 -5.95
CA ILE A 58 7.67 4.33 -5.53
C ILE A 58 8.27 5.71 -5.55
N THR A 59 8.70 6.18 -4.38
CA THR A 59 9.26 7.51 -4.19
C THR A 59 10.56 7.45 -3.41
N GLU A 60 11.33 8.51 -3.50
CA GLU A 60 12.45 8.75 -2.59
C GLU A 60 12.36 10.17 -2.05
N SER A 61 13.04 10.43 -0.94
CA SER A 61 13.07 11.76 -0.34
C SER A 61 13.68 12.77 -1.29
N GLY A 62 13.03 13.93 -1.43
CA GLY A 62 13.53 15.03 -2.21
C GLY A 62 14.66 15.78 -1.52
N GLU A 63 15.18 16.81 -2.18
CA GLU A 63 16.27 17.64 -1.64
C GLU A 63 15.84 18.45 -0.44
N THR A 64 14.56 18.80 -0.35
CA THR A 64 13.99 19.57 0.75
C THR A 64 13.16 18.65 1.64
N GLU A 65 13.22 18.86 2.96
CA GLU A 65 12.43 18.12 3.92
C GLU A 65 10.94 18.17 3.56
N GLY A 66 10.27 17.00 3.63
CA GLY A 66 8.85 16.87 3.31
C GLY A 66 8.54 16.75 1.82
N THR A 67 9.55 16.83 0.96
CA THR A 67 9.38 16.63 -0.48
C THR A 67 9.74 15.20 -0.90
N TYR A 68 9.07 14.69 -1.92
CA TYR A 68 9.28 13.35 -2.45
C TYR A 68 9.34 13.41 -3.96
N ARG A 69 10.12 12.51 -4.51
CA ARG A 69 10.32 12.40 -5.93
C ARG A 69 9.92 11.00 -6.39
N GLY A 70 9.06 10.90 -7.39
CA GLY A 70 8.67 9.62 -7.99
C GLY A 70 9.83 8.99 -8.74
N ILE A 71 10.00 7.67 -8.60
CA ILE A 71 11.08 6.94 -9.24
C ILE A 71 10.60 6.39 -10.57
N THR A 72 11.19 6.83 -11.66
CA THR A 72 10.92 6.32 -12.99
C THR A 72 11.72 5.04 -13.24
N SER A 73 11.16 4.13 -14.07
CA SER A 73 11.80 2.87 -14.43
C SER A 73 12.17 2.01 -13.21
N ALA A 74 11.37 2.09 -12.15
CA ALA A 74 11.65 1.36 -10.90
C ALA A 74 11.59 -0.15 -11.08
N PHE A 75 10.76 -0.64 -12.00
CA PHE A 75 10.59 -2.08 -12.25
C PHE A 75 11.51 -2.64 -13.31
N GLN A 76 12.52 -1.91 -13.76
CA GLN A 76 13.47 -2.40 -14.75
C GLN A 76 14.20 -3.66 -14.27
N ASN A 77 14.57 -3.71 -13.00
CA ASN A 77 15.27 -4.84 -12.38
C ASN A 77 14.52 -5.33 -11.13
N LEU A 78 13.23 -5.09 -11.06
CA LEU A 78 12.37 -5.45 -9.95
C LEU A 78 11.18 -6.24 -10.49
N GLU A 79 10.88 -7.39 -9.89
CA GLU A 79 9.75 -8.23 -10.25
C GLU A 79 8.67 -8.16 -9.17
N ALA A 80 7.43 -8.14 -9.61
CA ALA A 80 6.27 -8.17 -8.73
C ALA A 80 5.46 -9.44 -8.96
N THR A 81 5.07 -10.09 -7.88
CA THR A 81 4.25 -11.30 -7.89
C THR A 81 3.12 -11.12 -6.89
N VAL A 82 1.92 -11.46 -7.28
CA VAL A 82 0.81 -11.52 -6.33
C VAL A 82 0.69 -12.95 -5.80
N MET A 83 0.49 -13.09 -4.50
CA MET A 83 0.43 -14.38 -3.82
C MET A 83 -0.88 -14.51 -3.06
N TYR A 84 -1.49 -15.69 -3.17
CA TYR A 84 -2.67 -16.08 -2.41
C TYR A 84 -2.50 -17.52 -1.95
N GLY A 85 -2.33 -17.72 -0.64
CA GLY A 85 -2.02 -19.05 -0.11
C GLY A 85 -0.74 -19.60 -0.74
N GLY A 86 -0.80 -20.80 -1.32
CA GLY A 86 0.33 -21.40 -2.03
C GLY A 86 0.40 -21.05 -3.52
N ALA A 87 -0.53 -20.25 -4.03
CA ALA A 87 -0.57 -19.84 -5.45
C ALA A 87 0.12 -18.49 -5.63
N SER A 88 0.74 -18.29 -6.79
CA SER A 88 1.36 -17.02 -7.14
C SER A 88 1.18 -16.73 -8.62
N LYS A 89 1.20 -15.44 -8.96
CA LYS A 89 1.11 -14.97 -10.34
C LYS A 89 2.02 -13.77 -10.51
N ASN A 90 2.86 -13.82 -11.54
CA ASN A 90 3.68 -12.67 -11.91
C ASN A 90 2.79 -11.55 -12.44
N LEU A 91 3.09 -10.33 -12.05
CA LEU A 91 2.37 -9.15 -12.48
C LEU A 91 3.08 -8.50 -13.66
N ASP A 92 2.31 -8.18 -14.70
CA ASP A 92 2.80 -7.38 -15.83
C ASP A 92 2.67 -5.91 -15.43
N ILE A 93 3.80 -5.28 -15.17
CA ILE A 93 3.83 -3.92 -14.67
C ILE A 93 3.79 -2.91 -15.82
N ASN A 94 2.87 -1.97 -15.71
CA ASN A 94 2.72 -0.84 -16.63
C ASN A 94 3.07 0.44 -15.89
N SER A 95 3.70 1.37 -16.60
CA SER A 95 4.00 2.70 -16.07
C SER A 95 2.80 3.63 -16.25
N ASP A 96 2.48 4.38 -15.22
CA ASP A 96 1.54 5.49 -15.32
C ASP A 96 2.30 6.72 -15.85
N PRO A 97 1.64 7.66 -16.56
CA PRO A 97 2.28 8.91 -16.95
C PRO A 97 2.85 9.72 -15.79
N LYS A 98 2.27 9.57 -14.60
CA LYS A 98 2.77 10.23 -13.40
C LYS A 98 4.01 9.50 -12.88
N PRO A 99 5.16 10.19 -12.73
CA PRO A 99 6.39 9.53 -12.27
C PRO A 99 6.22 8.83 -10.93
N GLY A 100 6.73 7.59 -10.85
CA GLY A 100 6.68 6.79 -9.64
C GLY A 100 5.42 5.96 -9.47
N TYR A 101 4.44 6.09 -10.35
CA TYR A 101 3.21 5.33 -10.31
C TYR A 101 3.21 4.21 -11.35
N TYR A 102 2.79 3.02 -10.90
CA TYR A 102 2.77 1.79 -11.72
C TYR A 102 1.50 1.02 -11.42
N PHE A 103 1.09 0.17 -12.35
CA PHE A 103 -0.09 -0.66 -12.15
C PHE A 103 -0.01 -1.96 -12.94
N SER A 104 -0.76 -2.94 -12.47
CA SER A 104 -0.98 -4.20 -13.17
C SER A 104 -2.43 -4.61 -13.02
N SER A 105 -3.11 -4.86 -14.14
CA SER A 105 -4.52 -5.24 -14.13
C SER A 105 -4.69 -6.72 -13.91
N ILE A 106 -5.51 -7.09 -12.93
CA ILE A 106 -5.84 -8.48 -12.64
C ILE A 106 -7.33 -8.61 -12.27
N ILE A 107 -7.81 -9.85 -12.30
CA ILE A 107 -9.13 -10.19 -11.78
C ILE A 107 -8.91 -11.14 -10.61
N PRO A 108 -9.12 -10.71 -9.36
CA PRO A 108 -8.99 -11.62 -8.23
C PRO A 108 -10.10 -12.69 -8.29
N THR A 109 -9.73 -13.95 -8.15
CA THR A 109 -10.66 -15.09 -8.27
C THR A 109 -11.03 -15.71 -6.92
N LYS A 110 -10.37 -15.32 -5.85
CA LYS A 110 -10.58 -15.81 -4.50
C LYS A 110 -10.77 -14.65 -3.54
N THR A 111 -11.63 -14.85 -2.55
CA THR A 111 -11.79 -13.90 -1.44
C THR A 111 -10.67 -14.10 -0.41
N GLY A 112 -10.35 -13.06 0.32
CA GLY A 112 -9.41 -13.14 1.43
C GLY A 112 -8.10 -12.42 1.16
N SER A 113 -7.04 -12.87 1.83
CA SER A 113 -5.78 -12.15 1.94
C SER A 113 -4.85 -12.39 0.77
N TYR A 114 -4.37 -11.32 0.18
CA TYR A 114 -3.37 -11.33 -0.88
C TYR A 114 -2.12 -10.60 -0.41
N LEU A 115 -0.97 -11.06 -0.90
CA LEU A 115 0.32 -10.42 -0.69
C LEU A 115 0.92 -10.05 -2.04
N VAL A 116 1.61 -8.93 -2.08
CA VAL A 116 2.46 -8.58 -3.22
C VAL A 116 3.91 -8.79 -2.80
N ASP A 117 4.61 -9.63 -3.55
CA ASP A 117 6.01 -9.92 -3.34
C ASP A 117 6.83 -9.14 -4.35
N LEU A 118 7.78 -8.35 -3.86
CA LEU A 118 8.69 -7.56 -4.70
C LEU A 118 10.12 -8.05 -4.47
N GLN A 119 10.77 -8.48 -5.56
CA GLN A 119 12.13 -8.99 -5.50
C GLN A 119 12.97 -8.44 -6.65
N GLY A 120 14.18 -8.06 -6.33
CA GLY A 120 15.14 -7.54 -7.29
C GLY A 120 15.88 -6.34 -6.74
N GLU A 121 15.96 -5.28 -7.53
CA GLU A 121 16.63 -4.05 -7.09
C GLU A 121 16.02 -2.81 -7.75
N ILE A 122 16.15 -1.70 -7.04
CA ILE A 122 15.83 -0.37 -7.55
C ILE A 122 17.13 0.42 -7.56
N ARG A 123 17.66 0.68 -8.76
CA ARG A 123 18.90 1.48 -8.93
C ARG A 123 20.02 0.99 -8.01
N GLY A 124 20.23 -0.33 -7.96
CA GLY A 124 21.30 -0.96 -7.17
C GLY A 124 20.93 -1.26 -5.71
N VAL A 125 19.80 -0.79 -5.22
CA VAL A 125 19.33 -1.09 -3.86
C VAL A 125 18.51 -2.38 -3.89
N ILE A 126 18.92 -3.37 -3.12
CA ILE A 126 18.24 -4.67 -3.07
C ILE A 126 16.87 -4.52 -2.42
N VAL A 127 15.85 -5.06 -3.09
CA VAL A 127 14.48 -5.09 -2.62
C VAL A 127 14.04 -6.55 -2.51
N ASP A 128 13.62 -6.94 -1.31
CA ASP A 128 13.07 -8.27 -1.04
C ASP A 128 12.01 -8.10 0.06
N ILE A 129 10.81 -7.74 -0.37
CA ILE A 129 9.72 -7.39 0.56
C ILE A 129 8.41 -8.02 0.13
N GLN A 130 7.55 -8.23 1.13
CA GLN A 130 6.17 -8.66 0.93
C GLN A 130 5.25 -7.59 1.50
N ILE A 131 4.30 -7.15 0.70
CA ILE A 131 3.37 -6.09 1.09
C ILE A 131 1.96 -6.67 1.12
N PRO A 132 1.31 -6.72 2.30
CA PRO A 132 -0.09 -7.13 2.36
C PRO A 132 -0.96 -6.04 1.74
N VAL A 133 -1.93 -6.45 0.94
CA VAL A 133 -2.93 -5.57 0.35
C VAL A 133 -4.29 -5.88 0.97
N GLU A 134 -5.25 -4.99 0.79
CA GLU A 134 -6.58 -5.16 1.39
C GLU A 134 -7.24 -6.46 0.93
N ASP A 135 -7.93 -7.13 1.84
CA ASP A 135 -8.59 -8.39 1.57
C ASP A 135 -9.65 -8.24 0.47
N VAL A 136 -9.68 -9.23 -0.42
CA VAL A 136 -10.68 -9.30 -1.49
C VAL A 136 -12.00 -9.78 -0.90
N GLU A 137 -13.05 -9.03 -1.16
CA GLU A 137 -14.38 -9.30 -0.63
C GLU A 137 -15.23 -10.14 -1.59
N SER A 138 -16.24 -10.78 -1.01
CA SER A 138 -17.26 -11.50 -1.74
C SER A 138 -18.22 -10.53 -2.44
N THR A 139 -18.89 -11.02 -3.50
CA THR A 139 -19.95 -10.28 -4.20
C THR A 139 -21.29 -10.25 -3.45
N SER A 140 -21.44 -11.11 -2.46
CA SER A 140 -22.70 -11.22 -1.70
C SER A 140 -22.57 -10.78 -0.26
#